data_2c49479dc22af6f35a94954e5e680476
#
_entry.id   2c49479dc22af6f35a94954e5e680476
#
_cell.length_a   1.000
_cell.length_b   1.000
_cell.length_c   1.000
_cell.angle_alpha   90.00
_cell.angle_beta   90.00
_cell.angle_gamma   90.00
#
_symmetry.space_group_name_H-M   'P 1'
#
loop_
_entity.id
_entity.type
_entity.pdbx_description
1 polymer ?
#
loop_
_entity_poly.entity_id
_entity_poly.type
_entity_poly.pdbx_seq_one_letter_code
_entity_poly.pdbx_strand_id
1 'polypeptide(L)'
;MNTSFIFASIGVFLIVILLLVVILLVAKKFLSPSGNVNIEINGDKTINVPQGSSLMTTLNENGIFLPSACGGKASCGQCKVQVLEGGGEILDSEKPHFTRKQIKDNWRLGCQCKVKSDMKIKVPDSVMGVKEWECEVISNKNVSSFIKEFK
;
A
#
# COMPACT_ATOMS: atom_id res chain seq x y z
N MET A 1 49.57 -14.69 -8.08
CA MET A 1 48.18 -14.44 -8.51
C MET A 1 48.18 -13.03 -9.09
N ASN A 2 47.99 -12.86 -10.38
CA ASN A 2 48.24 -11.57 -11.05
C ASN A 2 47.13 -10.56 -10.68
N THR A 3 47.50 -9.47 -10.07
CA THR A 3 46.58 -8.34 -9.70
C THR A 3 45.71 -7.88 -10.88
N SER A 4 46.26 -7.97 -12.10
CA SER A 4 45.51 -7.65 -13.33
C SER A 4 44.26 -8.52 -13.54
N PHE A 5 44.29 -9.81 -13.20
CA PHE A 5 43.10 -10.68 -13.30
C PHE A 5 42.03 -10.34 -12.28
N ILE A 6 42.43 -9.89 -11.07
CA ILE A 6 41.49 -9.47 -10.03
C ILE A 6 40.78 -8.20 -10.47
N PHE A 7 41.47 -7.21 -10.97
CA PHE A 7 40.85 -5.98 -11.47
C PHE A 7 39.96 -6.23 -12.69
N ALA A 8 40.38 -7.12 -13.61
CA ALA A 8 39.57 -7.49 -14.75
C ALA A 8 38.26 -8.19 -14.32
N SER A 9 38.32 -9.12 -13.36
CA SER A 9 37.12 -9.84 -12.88
C SER A 9 36.15 -8.90 -12.15
N ILE A 10 36.68 -7.98 -11.32
CA ILE A 10 35.86 -6.95 -10.66
C ILE A 10 35.21 -6.04 -11.70
N GLY A 11 35.95 -5.62 -12.72
CA GLY A 11 35.42 -4.78 -13.80
C GLY A 11 34.27 -5.45 -14.56
N VAL A 12 34.46 -6.71 -14.96
CA VAL A 12 33.39 -7.48 -15.62
C VAL A 12 32.16 -7.62 -14.73
N PHE A 13 32.34 -7.94 -13.45
CA PHE A 13 31.24 -8.06 -12.48
C PHE A 13 30.45 -6.77 -12.32
N LEU A 14 31.13 -5.62 -12.20
CA LEU A 14 30.49 -4.32 -12.11
C LEU A 14 29.71 -3.97 -13.38
N ILE A 15 30.26 -4.27 -14.58
CA ILE A 15 29.58 -4.05 -15.85
C ILE A 15 28.30 -4.87 -15.92
N VAL A 16 28.34 -6.16 -15.54
CA VAL A 16 27.16 -7.02 -15.53
C VAL A 16 26.08 -6.51 -14.60
N ILE A 17 26.46 -6.11 -13.36
CA ILE A 17 25.49 -5.52 -12.41
C ILE A 17 24.87 -4.25 -12.97
N LEU A 18 25.68 -3.35 -13.51
CA LEU A 18 25.19 -2.09 -14.05
C LEU A 18 24.24 -2.32 -15.23
N LEU A 19 24.56 -3.27 -16.10
CA LEU A 19 23.69 -3.66 -17.21
C LEU A 19 22.34 -4.20 -16.71
N LEU A 20 22.35 -5.10 -15.71
CA LEU A 20 21.13 -5.62 -15.10
C LEU A 20 20.27 -4.52 -14.47
N VAL A 21 20.90 -3.57 -13.74
CA VAL A 21 20.20 -2.44 -13.15
C VAL A 21 19.54 -1.57 -14.23
N VAL A 22 20.26 -1.28 -15.31
CA VAL A 22 19.70 -0.50 -16.44
C VAL A 22 18.52 -1.23 -17.06
N ILE A 23 18.64 -2.54 -17.33
CA ILE A 23 17.53 -3.34 -17.86
C ILE A 23 16.30 -3.28 -16.94
N LEU A 24 16.49 -3.44 -15.62
CA LEU A 24 15.40 -3.37 -14.64
C LEU A 24 14.74 -1.99 -14.60
N LEU A 25 15.52 -0.92 -14.66
CA LEU A 25 14.98 0.45 -14.68
C LEU A 25 14.18 0.74 -15.95
N VAL A 26 14.68 0.29 -17.10
CA VAL A 26 13.99 0.39 -18.39
C VAL A 26 12.69 -0.44 -18.36
N ALA A 27 12.76 -1.68 -17.92
CA ALA A 27 11.59 -2.55 -17.79
C ALA A 27 10.55 -1.93 -16.84
N LYS A 28 10.97 -1.39 -15.68
CA LYS A 28 10.08 -0.69 -14.76
C LYS A 28 9.38 0.49 -15.43
N LYS A 29 10.11 1.30 -16.20
CA LYS A 29 9.53 2.45 -16.92
C LYS A 29 8.45 2.05 -17.93
N PHE A 30 8.67 0.94 -18.67
CA PHE A 30 7.72 0.47 -19.68
C PHE A 30 6.56 -0.35 -19.12
N LEU A 31 6.79 -1.11 -18.03
CA LEU A 31 5.79 -2.00 -17.44
C LEU A 31 4.97 -1.34 -16.33
N SER A 32 5.46 -0.24 -15.74
CA SER A 32 4.67 0.47 -14.73
C SER A 32 3.53 1.22 -15.41
N PRO A 33 2.27 0.98 -15.02
CA PRO A 33 1.15 1.76 -15.51
C PRO A 33 1.39 3.22 -15.16
N SER A 34 1.35 4.09 -16.17
CA SER A 34 1.50 5.54 -16.01
C SER A 34 0.19 6.20 -16.41
N GLY A 35 -0.39 6.97 -15.52
CA GLY A 35 -1.64 7.68 -15.75
C GLY A 35 -2.35 7.98 -14.43
N ASN A 36 -3.35 8.83 -14.52
CA ASN A 36 -4.26 9.09 -13.41
C ASN A 36 -5.55 8.31 -13.62
N VAL A 37 -6.14 7.90 -12.52
CA VAL A 37 -7.43 7.20 -12.47
C VAL A 37 -8.33 7.87 -11.47
N ASN A 38 -9.63 7.69 -11.66
CA ASN A 38 -10.65 8.22 -10.78
C ASN A 38 -11.11 7.13 -9.80
N ILE A 39 -11.13 7.46 -8.52
CA ILE A 39 -11.70 6.61 -7.48
C ILE A 39 -12.95 7.29 -6.92
N GLU A 40 -14.09 6.68 -7.15
CA GLU A 40 -15.37 7.08 -6.58
C GLU A 40 -15.55 6.41 -5.22
N ILE A 41 -15.75 7.21 -4.18
CA ILE A 41 -15.84 6.77 -2.78
C ILE A 41 -17.23 7.01 -2.26
N ASN A 42 -17.93 5.97 -1.86
CA ASN A 42 -19.32 5.98 -1.33
C ASN A 42 -20.36 6.65 -2.24
N GLY A 43 -20.04 6.89 -3.51
CA GLY A 43 -20.94 7.59 -4.45
C GLY A 43 -20.91 9.12 -4.37
N ASP A 44 -20.25 9.69 -3.36
CA ASP A 44 -20.28 11.13 -3.10
C ASP A 44 -18.99 11.86 -3.45
N LYS A 45 -17.84 11.19 -3.27
CA LYS A 45 -16.52 11.79 -3.43
C LYS A 45 -15.72 11.09 -4.53
N THR A 46 -15.24 11.86 -5.52
CA THR A 46 -14.31 11.34 -6.53
C THR A 46 -12.94 11.97 -6.35
N ILE A 47 -11.90 11.16 -6.33
CA ILE A 47 -10.50 11.60 -6.27
C ILE A 47 -9.76 11.16 -7.53
N ASN A 48 -8.91 12.03 -8.07
CA ASN A 48 -8.03 11.73 -9.20
C ASN A 48 -6.62 11.47 -8.69
N VAL A 49 -6.11 10.27 -8.93
CA VAL A 49 -4.88 9.76 -8.29
C VAL A 49 -4.00 9.01 -9.28
N PRO A 50 -2.68 9.01 -9.08
CA PRO A 50 -1.78 8.23 -9.93
C PRO A 50 -1.97 6.73 -9.71
N GLN A 51 -1.80 5.97 -10.80
CA GLN A 51 -1.83 4.51 -10.77
C GLN A 51 -0.58 3.91 -10.09
N GLY A 52 -0.71 2.68 -9.59
CA GLY A 52 0.40 1.84 -9.13
C GLY A 52 0.52 1.71 -7.62
N SER A 53 0.05 2.68 -6.84
CA SER A 53 0.03 2.63 -5.37
C SER A 53 -1.01 1.63 -4.83
N SER A 54 -0.91 1.27 -3.55
CA SER A 54 -1.99 0.53 -2.88
C SER A 54 -3.17 1.46 -2.61
N LEU A 55 -4.38 0.91 -2.63
CA LEU A 55 -5.59 1.67 -2.33
C LEU A 55 -5.51 2.33 -0.94
N MET A 56 -4.94 1.65 0.05
CA MET A 56 -4.72 2.20 1.38
C MET A 56 -3.80 3.43 1.36
N THR A 57 -2.66 3.36 0.67
CA THR A 57 -1.73 4.51 0.55
C THR A 57 -2.43 5.68 -0.13
N THR A 58 -3.10 5.41 -1.25
CA THR A 58 -3.82 6.43 -2.03
C THR A 58 -4.92 7.11 -1.21
N LEU A 59 -5.69 6.35 -0.43
CA LEU A 59 -6.72 6.90 0.44
C LEU A 59 -6.13 7.75 1.58
N ASN A 60 -5.04 7.29 2.20
CA ASN A 60 -4.35 8.03 3.26
C ASN A 60 -3.82 9.38 2.76
N GLU A 61 -3.22 9.42 1.56
CA GLU A 61 -2.74 10.66 0.92
C GLU A 61 -3.88 11.65 0.62
N ASN A 62 -5.12 11.15 0.53
CA ASN A 62 -6.32 11.97 0.31
C ASN A 62 -7.16 12.18 1.59
N GLY A 63 -6.58 11.95 2.77
CA GLY A 63 -7.19 12.22 4.06
C GLY A 63 -8.23 11.19 4.52
N ILE A 64 -8.21 9.98 3.95
CA ILE A 64 -9.08 8.86 4.34
C ILE A 64 -8.22 7.76 4.95
N PHE A 65 -8.23 7.66 6.27
CA PHE A 65 -7.33 6.78 7.02
C PHE A 65 -7.97 5.43 7.33
N LEU A 66 -7.58 4.40 6.58
CA LEU A 66 -7.99 3.03 6.88
C LEU A 66 -7.23 2.47 8.08
N PRO A 67 -7.91 1.80 9.02
CA PRO A 67 -7.23 1.18 10.15
C PRO A 67 -6.26 0.10 9.67
N SER A 68 -5.02 0.11 10.17
CA SER A 68 -3.98 -0.82 9.74
C SER A 68 -2.93 -1.03 10.83
N ALA A 69 -3.20 -1.91 11.79
CA ALA A 69 -2.26 -2.22 12.87
C ALA A 69 -0.96 -2.88 12.38
N CYS A 70 -0.98 -3.53 11.21
CA CYS A 70 0.20 -4.18 10.63
C CYS A 70 1.03 -3.30 9.69
N GLY A 71 0.64 -2.04 9.48
CA GLY A 71 1.33 -1.14 8.55
C GLY A 71 1.28 -1.60 7.08
N GLY A 72 0.19 -2.21 6.65
CA GLY A 72 -0.02 -2.59 5.25
C GLY A 72 0.51 -3.97 4.84
N LYS A 73 0.84 -4.84 5.79
CA LYS A 73 1.43 -6.17 5.53
C LYS A 73 0.39 -7.29 5.35
N ALA A 74 -0.88 -6.99 5.23
CA ALA A 74 -2.00 -7.93 5.12
C ALA A 74 -2.18 -8.90 6.29
N SER A 75 -1.51 -8.71 7.43
CA SER A 75 -1.56 -9.67 8.54
C SER A 75 -2.65 -9.37 9.58
N CYS A 76 -3.15 -8.13 9.68
CA CYS A 76 -4.18 -7.77 10.67
C CYS A 76 -5.62 -7.82 10.13
N GLY A 77 -5.80 -7.74 8.82
CA GLY A 77 -7.13 -7.77 8.19
C GLY A 77 -8.04 -6.56 8.50
N GLN A 78 -7.50 -5.44 9.01
CA GLN A 78 -8.32 -4.31 9.45
C GLN A 78 -8.68 -3.32 8.32
N CYS A 79 -7.82 -3.17 7.31
CA CYS A 79 -8.00 -2.21 6.20
C CYS A 79 -9.03 -2.71 5.16
N LYS A 80 -10.20 -3.14 5.64
CA LYS A 80 -11.27 -3.69 4.79
C LYS A 80 -12.01 -2.58 4.06
N VAL A 81 -12.16 -2.75 2.77
CA VAL A 81 -12.97 -1.90 1.89
C VAL A 81 -13.78 -2.79 0.96
N GLN A 82 -14.95 -2.36 0.56
CA GLN A 82 -15.71 -3.03 -0.48
C GLN A 82 -15.39 -2.37 -1.82
N VAL A 83 -14.87 -3.14 -2.77
CA VAL A 83 -14.53 -2.63 -4.10
C VAL A 83 -15.61 -3.07 -5.09
N LEU A 84 -16.45 -2.12 -5.49
CA LEU A 84 -17.58 -2.39 -6.39
C LEU A 84 -17.10 -2.61 -7.82
N GLU A 85 -16.14 -1.79 -8.27
CA GLU A 85 -15.57 -1.86 -9.63
C GLU A 85 -14.05 -1.59 -9.60
N GLY A 86 -13.31 -2.19 -10.50
CA GLY A 86 -11.89 -1.88 -10.73
C GLY A 86 -10.86 -2.53 -9.80
N GLY A 87 -11.28 -3.35 -8.83
CA GLY A 87 -10.39 -3.94 -7.81
C GLY A 87 -9.57 -5.16 -8.23
N GLY A 88 -9.89 -5.75 -9.39
CA GLY A 88 -9.30 -7.01 -9.81
C GLY A 88 -9.67 -8.20 -8.89
N GLU A 89 -9.01 -9.32 -9.07
CA GLU A 89 -9.26 -10.53 -8.29
C GLU A 89 -8.67 -10.45 -6.87
N ILE A 90 -9.32 -11.14 -5.92
CA ILE A 90 -8.84 -11.25 -4.55
C ILE A 90 -7.58 -12.11 -4.49
N LEU A 91 -6.57 -11.64 -3.78
CA LEU A 91 -5.32 -12.36 -3.59
C LEU A 91 -5.46 -13.46 -2.53
N ASP A 92 -4.67 -14.51 -2.65
CA ASP A 92 -4.66 -15.59 -1.66
C ASP A 92 -4.27 -15.12 -0.24
N SER A 93 -3.43 -14.09 -0.15
CA SER A 93 -3.06 -13.44 1.10
C SER A 93 -4.22 -12.71 1.80
N GLU A 94 -5.26 -12.34 1.07
CA GLU A 94 -6.43 -11.63 1.61
C GLU A 94 -7.52 -12.58 2.08
N LYS A 95 -7.67 -13.75 1.42
CA LYS A 95 -8.75 -14.73 1.65
C LYS A 95 -8.95 -15.12 3.12
N PRO A 96 -7.88 -15.35 3.93
CA PRO A 96 -8.05 -15.73 5.35
C PRO A 96 -8.78 -14.68 6.20
N HIS A 97 -8.80 -13.42 5.76
CA HIS A 97 -9.42 -12.31 6.49
C HIS A 97 -10.89 -12.08 6.15
N PHE A 98 -11.44 -12.85 5.21
CA PHE A 98 -12.80 -12.67 4.71
C PHE A 98 -13.62 -13.96 4.77
N THR A 99 -14.90 -13.78 5.06
CA THR A 99 -15.89 -14.86 4.90
C THR A 99 -16.20 -15.08 3.41
N ARG A 100 -16.75 -16.26 3.07
CA ARG A 100 -17.18 -16.55 1.69
C ARG A 100 -18.19 -15.53 1.15
N LYS A 101 -19.04 -14.97 2.02
CA LYS A 101 -19.99 -13.91 1.64
C LYS A 101 -19.25 -12.61 1.30
N GLN A 102 -18.32 -12.19 2.14
CA GLN A 102 -17.53 -10.97 1.89
C GLN A 102 -16.72 -11.06 0.60
N ILE A 103 -16.17 -12.24 0.27
CA ILE A 103 -15.46 -12.45 -0.99
C ILE A 103 -16.40 -12.27 -2.19
N LYS A 104 -17.63 -12.79 -2.11
CA LYS A 104 -18.66 -12.60 -3.15
C LYS A 104 -19.12 -11.15 -3.27
N ASP A 105 -19.12 -10.43 -2.17
CA ASP A 105 -19.49 -9.02 -2.09
C ASP A 105 -18.31 -8.09 -2.43
N ASN A 106 -17.22 -8.62 -3.00
CA ASN A 106 -16.01 -7.91 -3.44
C ASN A 106 -15.29 -7.11 -2.33
N TRP A 107 -15.30 -7.64 -1.11
CA TRP A 107 -14.47 -7.08 -0.05
C TRP A 107 -12.99 -7.36 -0.28
N ARG A 108 -12.15 -6.34 -0.09
CA ARG A 108 -10.70 -6.39 -0.29
C ARG A 108 -9.96 -5.77 0.90
N LEU A 109 -8.69 -6.12 1.04
CA LEU A 109 -7.78 -5.37 1.92
C LEU A 109 -7.20 -4.19 1.14
N GLY A 110 -7.43 -2.97 1.59
CA GLY A 110 -6.92 -1.75 0.94
C GLY A 110 -5.40 -1.75 0.75
N CYS A 111 -4.65 -2.40 1.64
CA CYS A 111 -3.20 -2.50 1.52
C CYS A 111 -2.73 -3.46 0.40
N GLN A 112 -3.54 -4.42 0.00
CA GLN A 112 -3.22 -5.37 -1.06
C GLN A 112 -3.85 -5.00 -2.40
N CYS A 113 -4.95 -4.28 -2.38
CA CYS A 113 -5.61 -3.81 -3.59
C CYS A 113 -4.79 -2.70 -4.25
N LYS A 114 -4.34 -2.92 -5.49
CA LYS A 114 -3.59 -1.94 -6.28
C LYS A 114 -4.51 -1.11 -7.14
N VAL A 115 -4.25 0.19 -7.17
CA VAL A 115 -4.95 1.14 -8.04
C VAL A 115 -4.39 1.04 -9.46
N LYS A 116 -5.12 0.37 -10.37
CA LYS A 116 -4.67 0.13 -11.75
C LYS A 116 -5.58 0.76 -12.80
N SER A 117 -6.82 1.01 -12.47
CA SER A 117 -7.87 1.56 -13.34
C SER A 117 -8.83 2.38 -12.50
N ASP A 118 -9.81 2.99 -13.13
CA ASP A 118 -10.92 3.64 -12.42
C ASP A 118 -11.59 2.64 -11.47
N MET A 119 -11.92 3.09 -10.27
CA MET A 119 -12.46 2.26 -9.21
C MET A 119 -13.68 2.90 -8.58
N LYS A 120 -14.63 2.04 -8.16
CA LYS A 120 -15.70 2.42 -7.24
C LYS A 120 -15.57 1.64 -5.96
N ILE A 121 -15.48 2.35 -4.85
CA ILE A 121 -15.28 1.75 -3.55
C ILE A 121 -16.31 2.23 -2.53
N LYS A 122 -16.59 1.35 -1.58
CA LYS A 122 -17.36 1.70 -0.40
C LYS A 122 -16.50 1.51 0.84
N VAL A 123 -16.28 2.60 1.55
CA VAL A 123 -15.50 2.66 2.79
C VAL A 123 -16.47 2.71 3.96
N PRO A 124 -16.23 1.99 5.08
CA PRO A 124 -17.07 2.07 6.26
C PRO A 124 -17.19 3.49 6.81
N ASP A 125 -18.39 3.88 7.25
CA ASP A 125 -18.66 5.24 7.76
C ASP A 125 -17.78 5.63 8.95
N SER A 126 -17.37 4.64 9.75
CA SER A 126 -16.46 4.83 10.87
C SER A 126 -15.09 5.40 10.47
N VAL A 127 -14.70 5.26 9.22
CA VAL A 127 -13.42 5.75 8.68
C VAL A 127 -13.54 7.17 8.11
N MET A 128 -14.73 7.55 7.64
CA MET A 128 -14.95 8.85 7.00
C MET A 128 -14.89 10.05 7.97
N GLY A 129 -15.00 9.81 9.27
CA GLY A 129 -14.94 10.85 10.32
C GLY A 129 -13.60 10.99 11.02
N VAL A 130 -12.61 10.19 10.65
CA VAL A 130 -11.28 10.20 11.28
C VAL A 130 -10.51 11.44 10.84
N LYS A 131 -10.04 12.22 11.83
CA LYS A 131 -9.20 13.40 11.60
C LYS A 131 -7.82 13.14 12.20
N GLU A 132 -6.80 13.66 11.55
CA GLU A 132 -5.46 13.74 12.08
C GLU A 132 -5.35 14.95 13.03
N TRP A 133 -4.77 14.73 14.20
CA TRP A 133 -4.57 15.77 15.21
C TRP A 133 -3.09 15.86 15.52
N GLU A 134 -2.54 17.06 15.44
CA GLU A 134 -1.21 17.34 15.99
C GLU A 134 -1.32 17.52 17.49
N CYS A 135 -0.60 16.70 18.27
CA CYS A 135 -0.61 16.73 19.72
C CYS A 135 0.82 16.84 20.23
N GLU A 136 1.02 17.72 21.21
CA GLU A 136 2.28 17.82 21.94
C GLU A 136 2.25 16.89 23.16
N VAL A 137 3.26 16.05 23.31
CA VAL A 137 3.38 15.14 24.45
C VAL A 137 3.90 15.91 25.66
N ILE A 138 3.02 16.25 26.58
CA ILE A 138 3.34 16.98 27.83
C ILE A 138 4.09 16.07 28.81
N SER A 139 3.71 14.80 28.89
CA SER A 139 4.39 13.84 29.78
C SER A 139 4.35 12.42 29.20
N ASN A 140 5.41 11.66 29.46
CA ASN A 140 5.56 10.26 29.09
C ASN A 140 6.13 9.51 30.29
N LYS A 141 5.27 8.78 31.02
CA LYS A 141 5.66 8.05 32.25
C LYS A 141 5.36 6.57 32.11
N ASN A 142 6.26 5.74 32.65
CA ASN A 142 5.97 4.31 32.78
C ASN A 142 5.01 4.11 33.95
N VAL A 143 3.83 3.58 33.71
CA VAL A 143 2.85 3.17 34.74
C VAL A 143 2.98 1.69 35.09
N SER A 144 3.63 0.91 34.22
CA SER A 144 3.98 -0.50 34.42
C SER A 144 5.22 -0.80 33.57
N SER A 145 5.80 -2.02 33.74
CA SER A 145 6.96 -2.48 32.97
C SER A 145 6.77 -2.41 31.44
N PHE A 146 5.52 -2.50 30.97
CA PHE A 146 5.19 -2.53 29.54
C PHE A 146 4.16 -1.48 29.10
N ILE A 147 3.68 -0.65 30.03
CA ILE A 147 2.63 0.36 29.75
C ILE A 147 3.17 1.75 30.03
N LYS A 148 3.02 2.63 29.05
CA LYS A 148 3.33 4.06 29.16
C LYS A 148 2.06 4.89 29.11
N GLU A 149 1.99 5.89 29.99
CA GLU A 149 0.97 6.94 29.94
C GLU A 149 1.55 8.13 29.17
N PHE A 150 0.82 8.57 28.15
CA PHE A 150 1.07 9.82 27.42
C PHE A 150 -0.01 10.83 27.79
N LYS A 151 0.39 12.05 28.14
CA LYS A 151 -0.52 13.19 28.32
C LYS A 151 -0.11 14.32 27.40
#